data_2859c6c8cc644b81d45afc559c0bb80b
#
_entry.id   2859c6c8cc644b81d45afc559c0bb80b
#
_cell.length_a   1.000
_cell.length_b   1.000
_cell.length_c   1.000
_cell.angle_alpha   90.00
_cell.angle_beta   90.00
_cell.angle_gamma   90.00
#
_symmetry.space_group_name_H-M   'P 1'
#
loop_
_entity.id
_entity.type
_entity.pdbx_description
1 polymer ?
#
loop_
_entity_poly.entity_id
_entity_poly.type
_entity_poly.pdbx_seq_one_letter_code
_entity_poly.pdbx_strand_id
1 'polypeptide(L)'
;MRQTNDHLTIQPKILYYGTPVVLISTENEDGTSNLAPMSSAWALGQVVVLGLGAEGQTAHNLRERPDLVINLPTAEQWPAVERLAPLTGRDPVPDHKRGAFRYEPAKFAAAGLRPEPAELVRAQRVAECPLQLEARAVRITPDLHDDFLIVEAHVLRVHADPAVVVPGTQHVDPTAWCPLIYNFRHYFGLGPQLGQSFRSETPVVGVAGN
;
A
#
# COMPACT_ATOMS: atom_id res chain seq x y z
N MET A 1 -43.61 8.86 11.66
CA MET A 1 -43.29 8.70 10.22
C MET A 1 -41.99 7.93 10.11
N ARG A 2 -41.99 6.67 9.64
CA ARG A 2 -40.75 5.95 9.27
C ARG A 2 -40.23 6.65 8.01
N GLN A 3 -39.04 7.26 8.06
CA GLN A 3 -38.30 7.59 6.85
C GLN A 3 -38.00 6.24 6.16
N THR A 4 -38.66 5.98 5.05
CA THR A 4 -38.25 4.94 4.14
C THR A 4 -36.91 5.41 3.54
N ASN A 5 -35.80 4.88 4.01
CA ASN A 5 -34.50 5.05 3.35
C ASN A 5 -34.55 4.24 2.06
N ASP A 6 -35.08 4.84 1.01
CA ASP A 6 -35.05 4.22 -0.31
C ASP A 6 -33.63 4.28 -0.85
N HIS A 7 -32.99 3.11 -0.99
CA HIS A 7 -31.69 2.99 -1.61
C HIS A 7 -31.79 3.24 -3.11
N LEU A 8 -30.90 4.09 -3.62
CA LEU A 8 -30.76 4.28 -5.07
C LEU A 8 -29.90 3.18 -5.68
N THR A 9 -30.35 2.63 -6.81
CA THR A 9 -29.49 1.76 -7.62
C THR A 9 -28.58 2.64 -8.49
N ILE A 10 -27.26 2.47 -8.34
CA ILE A 10 -26.24 3.21 -9.08
C ILE A 10 -25.20 2.24 -9.67
N GLN A 11 -24.44 2.70 -10.67
CA GLN A 11 -23.35 1.95 -11.29
C GLN A 11 -22.05 2.77 -11.20
N PRO A 12 -21.36 2.78 -10.05
CA PRO A 12 -20.10 3.50 -9.90
C PRO A 12 -19.03 2.83 -10.77
N LYS A 13 -18.17 3.66 -11.41
CA LYS A 13 -17.06 3.17 -12.25
C LYS A 13 -15.94 2.52 -11.44
N ILE A 14 -15.88 2.75 -10.15
CA ILE A 14 -14.86 2.24 -9.23
C ILE A 14 -15.47 1.94 -7.86
N LEU A 15 -14.87 0.99 -7.16
CA LEU A 15 -15.32 0.52 -5.86
C LEU A 15 -14.24 0.65 -4.76
N TYR A 16 -13.39 1.67 -4.82
CA TYR A 16 -12.44 1.98 -3.75
C TYR A 16 -13.16 2.66 -2.59
N TYR A 17 -13.69 1.87 -1.67
CA TYR A 17 -14.56 2.30 -0.57
C TYR A 17 -13.80 2.41 0.77
N GLY A 18 -12.70 3.16 0.79
CA GLY A 18 -11.91 3.37 2.01
C GLY A 18 -10.83 2.32 2.20
N THR A 19 -10.07 2.02 1.16
CA THR A 19 -8.94 1.08 1.22
C THR A 19 -7.64 1.80 1.59
N PRO A 20 -6.68 1.15 2.30
CA PRO A 20 -5.39 1.74 2.56
C PRO A 20 -4.61 1.94 1.27
N VAL A 21 -3.82 3.02 1.22
CA VAL A 21 -2.80 3.18 0.17
C VAL A 21 -1.52 2.51 0.65
N VAL A 22 -0.89 1.76 -0.25
CA VAL A 22 0.44 1.19 -0.05
C VAL A 22 1.36 1.60 -1.20
N LEU A 23 2.65 1.73 -0.94
CA LEU A 23 3.69 1.90 -1.94
C LEU A 23 4.44 0.58 -2.08
N ILE A 24 4.32 -0.05 -3.24
CA ILE A 24 4.96 -1.34 -3.51
C ILE A 24 6.28 -1.07 -4.24
N SER A 25 7.38 -1.48 -3.63
CA SER A 25 8.68 -1.51 -4.29
C SER A 25 9.05 -2.92 -4.72
N THR A 26 9.68 -3.03 -5.88
CA THR A 26 10.16 -4.28 -6.47
C THR A 26 11.49 -4.02 -7.19
N GLU A 27 12.31 -5.06 -7.34
CA GLU A 27 13.56 -4.99 -8.09
C GLU A 27 13.31 -5.17 -9.58
N ASN A 28 13.86 -4.29 -10.40
CA ASN A 28 13.91 -4.40 -11.85
C ASN A 28 14.98 -5.40 -12.29
N GLU A 29 14.96 -5.82 -13.57
CA GLU A 29 15.96 -6.75 -14.13
C GLU A 29 17.39 -6.21 -14.03
N ASP A 30 17.58 -4.92 -14.17
CA ASP A 30 18.87 -4.22 -14.08
C ASP A 30 19.33 -3.95 -12.63
N GLY A 31 18.60 -4.43 -11.63
CA GLY A 31 18.88 -4.23 -10.21
C GLY A 31 18.42 -2.87 -9.65
N THR A 32 17.83 -1.99 -10.48
CA THR A 32 17.20 -0.76 -9.98
C THR A 32 15.87 -1.04 -9.31
N SER A 33 15.32 -0.06 -8.60
CA SER A 33 14.05 -0.23 -7.87
C SER A 33 12.90 0.44 -8.59
N ASN A 34 11.82 -0.30 -8.83
CA ASN A 34 10.52 0.25 -9.20
C ASN A 34 9.72 0.57 -7.93
N LEU A 35 8.89 1.61 -7.98
CA LEU A 35 7.97 2.01 -6.93
C LEU A 35 6.59 2.31 -7.54
N ALA A 36 5.51 1.81 -6.93
CA ALA A 36 4.16 2.00 -7.45
C ALA A 36 3.15 2.18 -6.31
N PRO A 37 2.26 3.19 -6.37
CA PRO A 37 1.16 3.33 -5.43
C PRO A 37 0.06 2.32 -5.77
N MET A 38 -0.57 1.78 -4.74
CA MET A 38 -1.66 0.81 -4.85
C MET A 38 -2.65 1.02 -3.70
N SER A 39 -3.94 0.87 -3.98
CA SER A 39 -4.99 0.90 -2.96
C SER A 39 -5.84 -0.39 -2.92
N SER A 40 -5.55 -1.34 -3.79
CA SER A 40 -6.12 -2.69 -3.75
C SER A 40 -5.26 -3.58 -2.87
N ALA A 41 -5.29 -3.35 -1.56
CA ALA A 41 -4.48 -4.06 -0.57
C ALA A 41 -5.30 -4.37 0.69
N TRP A 42 -5.16 -5.60 1.22
CA TRP A 42 -5.71 -6.01 2.51
C TRP A 42 -4.86 -7.13 3.10
N ALA A 43 -4.95 -7.33 4.42
CA ALA A 43 -4.14 -8.33 5.12
C ALA A 43 -5.02 -9.29 5.91
N LEU A 44 -4.60 -10.56 5.97
CA LEU A 44 -5.16 -11.59 6.83
C LEU A 44 -4.03 -12.46 7.39
N GLY A 45 -3.85 -12.43 8.70
CA GLY A 45 -2.68 -13.04 9.34
C GLY A 45 -1.39 -12.39 8.85
N GLN A 46 -0.44 -13.21 8.40
CA GLN A 46 0.85 -12.76 7.85
C GLN A 46 0.84 -12.69 6.30
N VAL A 47 -0.31 -12.67 5.68
CA VAL A 47 -0.46 -12.57 4.23
C VAL A 47 -1.09 -11.25 3.87
N VAL A 48 -0.49 -10.52 2.93
CA VAL A 48 -1.09 -9.35 2.28
C VAL A 48 -1.54 -9.76 0.89
N VAL A 49 -2.79 -9.44 0.55
CA VAL A 49 -3.33 -9.63 -0.79
C VAL A 49 -3.34 -8.30 -1.51
N LEU A 50 -2.81 -8.30 -2.74
CA LEU A 50 -2.68 -7.13 -3.58
C LEU A 50 -3.40 -7.34 -4.91
N GLY A 51 -4.11 -6.32 -5.38
CA GLY A 51 -4.65 -6.27 -6.74
C GLY A 51 -3.76 -5.41 -7.62
N LEU A 52 -3.16 -5.97 -8.66
CA LEU A 52 -2.24 -5.29 -9.57
C LEU A 52 -2.76 -5.29 -11.00
N GLY A 53 -2.56 -4.20 -11.75
CA GLY A 53 -2.75 -4.24 -13.20
C GLY A 53 -1.72 -5.18 -13.86
N ALA A 54 -2.18 -6.13 -14.66
CA ALA A 54 -1.36 -7.24 -15.20
C ALA A 54 -0.17 -6.78 -16.06
N GLU A 55 -0.30 -5.65 -16.76
CA GLU A 55 0.74 -5.06 -17.61
C GLU A 55 1.64 -4.06 -16.91
N GLY A 56 1.49 -3.87 -15.59
CA GLY A 56 2.32 -2.96 -14.80
C GLY A 56 3.74 -3.48 -14.58
N GLN A 57 4.70 -2.57 -14.34
CA GLN A 57 6.09 -2.95 -14.04
C GLN A 57 6.18 -3.81 -12.78
N THR A 58 5.40 -3.50 -11.75
CA THR A 58 5.33 -4.28 -10.51
C THR A 58 4.90 -5.73 -10.80
N ALA A 59 3.86 -5.92 -11.60
CA ALA A 59 3.39 -7.24 -11.99
C ALA A 59 4.43 -8.01 -12.81
N HIS A 60 5.12 -7.33 -13.72
CA HIS A 60 6.24 -7.92 -14.48
C HIS A 60 7.37 -8.37 -13.56
N ASN A 61 7.80 -7.51 -12.65
CA ASN A 61 8.87 -7.82 -11.72
C ASN A 61 8.52 -9.03 -10.82
N LEU A 62 7.31 -9.07 -10.27
CA LEU A 62 6.89 -10.13 -9.34
C LEU A 62 6.75 -11.51 -9.99
N ARG A 63 6.54 -11.58 -11.30
CA ARG A 63 6.54 -12.87 -12.03
C ARG A 63 7.92 -13.51 -12.10
N GLU A 64 8.98 -12.69 -12.15
CA GLU A 64 10.37 -13.12 -12.29
C GLU A 64 11.11 -13.10 -10.95
N ARG A 65 10.83 -12.12 -10.12
CA ARG A 65 11.47 -11.83 -8.83
C ARG A 65 10.39 -11.57 -7.79
N PRO A 66 10.01 -12.58 -7.00
CA PRO A 66 8.83 -12.52 -6.15
C PRO A 66 8.99 -11.63 -4.91
N ASP A 67 10.16 -11.07 -4.67
CA ASP A 67 10.45 -10.24 -3.52
C ASP A 67 9.89 -8.82 -3.71
N LEU A 68 9.29 -8.27 -2.65
CA LEU A 68 8.74 -6.92 -2.62
C LEU A 68 8.84 -6.32 -1.23
N VAL A 69 8.71 -4.98 -1.16
CA VAL A 69 8.40 -4.30 0.10
C VAL A 69 7.07 -3.57 -0.06
N ILE A 70 6.19 -3.74 0.92
CA ILE A 70 4.92 -3.03 1.04
C ILE A 70 5.13 -1.93 2.07
N ASN A 71 5.25 -0.70 1.59
CA ASN A 71 5.47 0.48 2.43
C ASN A 71 4.13 1.17 2.66
N LEU A 72 3.83 1.51 3.92
CA LEU A 72 2.56 2.11 4.30
C LEU A 72 2.78 3.60 4.60
N PRO A 73 2.35 4.50 3.70
CA PRO A 73 2.48 5.94 3.90
C PRO A 73 1.49 6.47 4.93
N THR A 74 1.87 7.53 5.63
CA THR A 74 0.94 8.33 6.46
C THR A 74 0.04 9.21 5.58
N ALA A 75 -1.02 9.76 6.19
CA ALA A 75 -1.93 10.67 5.49
C ALA A 75 -1.20 11.91 4.93
N GLU A 76 -0.16 12.43 5.62
CA GLU A 76 0.60 13.59 5.15
C GLU A 76 1.44 13.31 3.89
N GLN A 77 1.70 12.04 3.60
CA GLN A 77 2.49 11.63 2.43
C GLN A 77 1.67 11.57 1.13
N TRP A 78 0.37 11.91 1.13
CA TRP A 78 -0.47 11.90 -0.06
C TRP A 78 0.13 12.66 -1.27
N PRO A 79 0.87 13.79 -1.10
CA PRO A 79 1.45 14.46 -2.26
C PRO A 79 2.57 13.67 -2.95
N ALA A 80 3.33 12.86 -2.19
CA ALA A 80 4.33 11.96 -2.76
C ALA A 80 3.66 10.81 -3.53
N VAL A 81 2.57 10.27 -2.99
CA VAL A 81 1.75 9.24 -3.66
C VAL A 81 1.16 9.78 -4.96
N GLU A 82 0.62 11.01 -4.96
CA GLU A 82 0.03 11.62 -6.15
C GLU A 82 1.08 11.93 -7.23
N ARG A 83 2.34 12.25 -6.85
CA ARG A 83 3.44 12.38 -7.82
C ARG A 83 3.77 11.05 -8.51
N LEU A 84 3.57 9.90 -7.84
CA LEU A 84 3.77 8.56 -8.41
C LEU A 84 2.61 8.13 -9.31
N ALA A 85 1.38 8.58 -9.03
CA ALA A 85 0.17 8.09 -9.67
C ALA A 85 0.22 8.10 -11.22
N PRO A 86 0.73 9.16 -11.90
CA PRO A 86 0.82 9.19 -13.35
C PRO A 86 2.08 8.51 -13.92
N LEU A 87 2.89 7.84 -13.10
CA LEU A 87 4.16 7.27 -13.53
C LEU A 87 4.07 5.77 -13.79
N THR A 88 4.71 5.31 -14.86
CA THR A 88 4.92 3.90 -15.15
C THR A 88 6.41 3.56 -15.27
N GLY A 89 6.80 2.40 -14.77
CA GLY A 89 8.13 1.82 -15.02
C GLY A 89 8.21 0.99 -16.29
N ARG A 90 7.11 0.89 -17.07
CA ARG A 90 7.11 0.16 -18.34
C ARG A 90 7.55 1.05 -19.48
N ASP A 91 8.52 0.58 -20.25
CA ASP A 91 8.97 1.19 -21.50
C ASP A 91 8.98 0.09 -22.59
N PRO A 92 8.19 0.25 -23.66
CA PRO A 92 7.26 1.34 -23.94
C PRO A 92 6.07 1.37 -22.98
N VAL A 93 5.49 2.58 -22.82
CA VAL A 93 4.24 2.73 -22.03
C VAL A 93 3.13 1.89 -22.66
N PRO A 94 2.44 1.01 -21.91
CA PRO A 94 1.35 0.17 -22.43
C PRO A 94 0.27 1.01 -23.10
N ASP A 95 -0.32 0.50 -24.19
CA ASP A 95 -1.25 1.25 -25.04
C ASP A 95 -2.43 1.86 -24.28
N HIS A 96 -3.04 1.11 -23.39
CA HIS A 96 -4.17 1.57 -22.58
C HIS A 96 -3.80 2.66 -21.55
N LYS A 97 -2.49 2.89 -21.32
CA LYS A 97 -1.94 3.92 -20.42
C LYS A 97 -1.44 5.15 -21.17
N ARG A 98 -1.31 5.08 -22.51
CA ARG A 98 -0.82 6.21 -23.31
C ARG A 98 -1.70 7.46 -23.13
N GLY A 99 -1.04 8.62 -23.03
CA GLY A 99 -1.71 9.89 -22.79
C GLY A 99 -2.07 10.20 -21.35
N ALA A 100 -2.21 9.19 -20.47
CA ALA A 100 -2.46 9.39 -19.05
C ALA A 100 -1.22 9.12 -18.18
N PHE A 101 -0.32 8.24 -18.63
CA PHE A 101 0.90 7.86 -17.90
C PHE A 101 2.15 8.21 -18.72
N ARG A 102 3.23 8.50 -17.99
CA ARG A 102 4.57 8.69 -18.57
C ARG A 102 5.55 7.69 -17.97
N TYR A 103 6.50 7.27 -18.79
CA TYR A 103 7.63 6.47 -18.34
C TYR A 103 8.53 7.25 -17.38
N GLU A 104 8.87 6.66 -16.26
CA GLU A 104 9.79 7.21 -15.26
C GLU A 104 10.52 6.05 -14.56
N PRO A 105 11.82 5.86 -14.81
CA PRO A 105 12.62 4.84 -14.13
C PRO A 105 12.99 5.25 -12.70
N ALA A 106 13.21 6.56 -12.43
CA ALA A 106 13.69 7.07 -11.14
C ALA A 106 12.53 7.47 -10.22
N LYS A 107 11.58 6.57 -9.98
CA LYS A 107 10.32 6.88 -9.29
C LYS A 107 10.49 7.33 -7.83
N PHE A 108 11.48 6.82 -7.11
CA PHE A 108 11.78 7.31 -5.77
C PHE A 108 12.11 8.81 -5.78
N ALA A 109 13.05 9.22 -6.64
CA ALA A 109 13.43 10.62 -6.80
C ALA A 109 12.26 11.48 -7.30
N ALA A 110 11.50 11.00 -8.29
CA ALA A 110 10.33 11.70 -8.83
C ALA A 110 9.25 11.96 -7.77
N ALA A 111 9.11 11.06 -6.80
CA ALA A 111 8.20 11.22 -5.68
C ALA A 111 8.78 12.05 -4.52
N GLY A 112 10.09 12.34 -4.53
CA GLY A 112 10.79 12.96 -3.41
C GLY A 112 10.88 12.02 -2.21
N LEU A 113 11.00 10.70 -2.46
CA LEU A 113 11.14 9.66 -1.46
C LEU A 113 12.56 9.08 -1.51
N ARG A 114 13.05 8.59 -0.37
CA ARG A 114 14.39 8.01 -0.26
C ARG A 114 14.31 6.49 -0.19
N PRO A 115 15.05 5.78 -1.06
CA PRO A 115 15.20 4.34 -0.94
C PRO A 115 16.09 4.00 0.27
N GLU A 116 15.74 2.93 0.98
CA GLU A 116 16.49 2.37 2.08
C GLU A 116 16.65 0.84 1.90
N PRO A 117 17.83 0.26 2.16
CA PRO A 117 18.03 -1.17 2.00
C PRO A 117 17.07 -1.99 2.87
N ALA A 118 16.50 -3.04 2.30
CA ALA A 118 15.81 -4.08 3.05
C ALA A 118 16.81 -5.10 3.61
N GLU A 119 16.36 -5.95 4.54
CA GLU A 119 17.23 -6.92 5.21
C GLU A 119 17.08 -8.35 4.65
N LEU A 120 15.87 -8.72 4.22
CA LEU A 120 15.55 -10.08 3.78
C LEU A 120 15.22 -10.17 2.29
N VAL A 121 14.91 -9.04 1.64
CA VAL A 121 14.54 -8.97 0.23
C VAL A 121 15.42 -7.96 -0.52
N ARG A 122 15.44 -8.03 -1.85
CA ARG A 122 16.27 -7.12 -2.66
C ARG A 122 15.58 -5.80 -2.96
N ALA A 123 14.26 -5.79 -2.93
CA ALA A 123 13.47 -4.58 -3.11
C ALA A 123 13.75 -3.59 -1.97
N GLN A 124 13.84 -2.30 -2.28
CA GLN A 124 14.17 -1.28 -1.28
C GLN A 124 12.94 -0.81 -0.52
N ARG A 125 13.10 -0.45 0.75
CA ARG A 125 12.10 0.20 1.58
C ARG A 125 12.00 1.68 1.22
N VAL A 126 10.89 2.33 1.59
CA VAL A 126 10.71 3.78 1.53
C VAL A 126 10.99 4.36 2.92
N ALA A 127 12.09 5.08 3.08
CA ALA A 127 12.56 5.56 4.39
C ALA A 127 11.53 6.43 5.14
N GLU A 128 10.69 7.16 4.41
CA GLU A 128 9.66 8.04 4.98
C GLU A 128 8.40 7.30 5.46
N CYS A 129 8.20 6.04 5.07
CA CYS A 129 7.03 5.27 5.49
C CYS A 129 7.27 4.67 6.89
N PRO A 130 6.42 4.96 7.89
CA PRO A 130 6.65 4.50 9.27
C PRO A 130 6.40 2.99 9.47
N LEU A 131 5.71 2.33 8.54
CA LEU A 131 5.57 0.88 8.50
C LEU A 131 6.00 0.35 7.14
N GLN A 132 6.86 -0.69 7.15
CA GLN A 132 7.38 -1.30 5.94
C GLN A 132 7.39 -2.81 6.13
N LEU A 133 6.79 -3.54 5.19
CA LEU A 133 6.65 -4.99 5.24
C LEU A 133 7.50 -5.60 4.14
N GLU A 134 8.61 -6.25 4.50
CA GLU A 134 9.34 -7.11 3.56
C GLU A 134 8.54 -8.37 3.33
N ALA A 135 8.29 -8.70 2.09
CA ALA A 135 7.41 -9.79 1.73
C ALA A 135 7.87 -10.54 0.48
N ARG A 136 7.29 -11.73 0.28
CA ARG A 136 7.48 -12.53 -0.91
C ARG A 136 6.15 -12.95 -1.49
N ALA A 137 5.93 -12.70 -2.78
CA ALA A 137 4.77 -13.21 -3.50
C ALA A 137 4.85 -14.75 -3.56
N VAL A 138 3.85 -15.40 -2.99
CA VAL A 138 3.76 -16.87 -2.92
C VAL A 138 2.75 -17.44 -3.90
N ARG A 139 1.81 -16.61 -4.34
CA ARG A 139 0.84 -16.94 -5.38
C ARG A 139 0.46 -15.70 -6.18
N ILE A 140 0.40 -15.86 -7.50
CA ILE A 140 -0.03 -14.84 -8.45
C ILE A 140 -1.10 -15.46 -9.33
N THR A 141 -2.32 -14.95 -9.26
CA THR A 141 -3.47 -15.47 -9.99
C THR A 141 -4.05 -14.35 -10.87
N PRO A 142 -4.21 -14.55 -12.19
CA PRO A 142 -4.91 -13.59 -13.03
C PRO A 142 -6.41 -13.60 -12.71
N ASP A 143 -7.08 -12.48 -13.01
CA ASP A 143 -8.54 -12.43 -13.03
C ASP A 143 -9.11 -13.11 -14.29
N LEU A 144 -10.42 -13.12 -14.43
CA LEU A 144 -11.11 -13.80 -15.55
C LEU A 144 -10.76 -13.23 -16.95
N HIS A 145 -10.22 -12.02 -17.02
CA HIS A 145 -9.93 -11.31 -18.27
C HIS A 145 -8.45 -11.03 -18.48
N ASP A 146 -7.59 -11.49 -17.57
CA ASP A 146 -6.15 -11.21 -17.52
C ASP A 146 -5.79 -9.71 -17.42
N ASP A 147 -6.73 -8.86 -17.02
CA ASP A 147 -6.52 -7.43 -16.84
C ASP A 147 -5.83 -7.12 -15.50
N PHE A 148 -6.08 -7.95 -14.48
CA PHE A 148 -5.57 -7.79 -13.13
C PHE A 148 -4.94 -9.08 -12.60
N LEU A 149 -4.03 -8.91 -11.66
CA LEU A 149 -3.44 -10.00 -10.89
C LEU A 149 -3.87 -9.88 -9.42
N ILE A 150 -4.24 -11.00 -8.83
CA ILE A 150 -4.35 -11.17 -7.38
C ILE A 150 -3.04 -11.77 -6.91
N VAL A 151 -2.31 -11.04 -6.07
CA VAL A 151 -1.02 -11.46 -5.53
C VAL A 151 -1.16 -11.71 -4.05
N GLU A 152 -0.85 -12.91 -3.59
CA GLU A 152 -0.71 -13.25 -2.18
C GLU A 152 0.76 -13.13 -1.80
N ALA A 153 1.09 -12.19 -0.93
CA ALA A 153 2.44 -11.92 -0.45
C ALA A 153 2.55 -12.29 1.03
N HIS A 154 3.44 -13.23 1.34
CA HIS A 154 3.76 -13.61 2.72
C HIS A 154 4.74 -12.60 3.31
N VAL A 155 4.39 -11.99 4.44
CA VAL A 155 5.23 -11.03 5.16
C VAL A 155 6.34 -11.79 5.87
N LEU A 156 7.59 -11.39 5.61
CA LEU A 156 8.81 -11.97 6.17
C LEU A 156 9.33 -11.17 7.36
N ARG A 157 9.17 -9.83 7.31
CA ARG A 157 9.63 -8.90 8.33
C ARG A 157 8.82 -7.61 8.31
N VAL A 158 8.59 -7.07 9.48
CA VAL A 158 7.96 -5.75 9.68
C VAL A 158 8.98 -4.80 10.27
N HIS A 159 9.18 -3.65 9.63
CA HIS A 159 9.90 -2.51 10.18
C HIS A 159 8.87 -1.46 10.59
N ALA A 160 9.01 -0.94 11.80
CA ALA A 160 8.13 0.09 12.33
C ALA A 160 8.96 1.22 12.94
N ASP A 161 8.58 2.46 12.63
CA ASP A 161 9.12 3.62 13.32
C ASP A 161 8.75 3.54 14.82
N PRO A 162 9.70 3.74 15.75
CA PRO A 162 9.40 3.74 17.18
C PRO A 162 8.25 4.67 17.59
N ALA A 163 8.02 5.76 16.84
CA ALA A 163 6.93 6.70 17.09
C ALA A 163 5.53 6.12 16.90
N VAL A 164 5.39 5.02 16.13
CA VAL A 164 4.11 4.34 15.92
C VAL A 164 4.02 3.00 16.64
N VAL A 165 4.95 2.72 17.58
CA VAL A 165 4.97 1.48 18.36
C VAL A 165 4.72 1.78 19.82
N VAL A 166 3.88 0.98 20.49
CA VAL A 166 3.69 1.07 21.95
C VAL A 166 5.00 0.71 22.65
N PRO A 167 5.60 1.62 23.43
CA PRO A 167 6.93 1.41 24.03
C PRO A 167 7.06 0.09 24.79
N GLY A 168 8.15 -0.64 24.54
CA GLY A 168 8.44 -1.93 25.17
C GLY A 168 7.61 -3.11 24.69
N THR A 169 6.86 -2.95 23.59
CA THR A 169 6.01 -4.00 23.02
C THR A 169 6.29 -4.19 21.51
N GLN A 170 5.58 -5.12 20.89
CA GLN A 170 5.56 -5.31 19.42
C GLN A 170 4.22 -4.87 18.81
N HIS A 171 3.45 -4.03 19.49
CA HIS A 171 2.16 -3.54 19.03
C HIS A 171 2.29 -2.17 18.38
N VAL A 172 1.69 -2.01 17.20
CA VAL A 172 1.49 -0.69 16.61
C VAL A 172 0.46 0.07 17.44
N ASP A 173 0.75 1.31 17.80
CA ASP A 173 -0.19 2.20 18.47
C ASP A 173 -1.20 2.76 17.45
N PRO A 174 -2.46 2.35 17.51
CA PRO A 174 -3.46 2.81 16.55
C PRO A 174 -3.81 4.30 16.70
N THR A 175 -3.41 4.95 17.79
CA THR A 175 -3.63 6.39 17.99
C THR A 175 -2.48 7.24 17.44
N ALA A 176 -1.28 6.68 17.37
CA ALA A 176 -0.10 7.29 16.76
C ALA A 176 0.02 7.00 15.25
N TRP A 177 -0.68 5.97 14.76
CA TRP A 177 -0.66 5.54 13.37
C TRP A 177 -1.84 6.08 12.57
N CYS A 178 -1.58 6.93 11.58
CA CYS A 178 -2.59 7.46 10.67
C CYS A 178 -2.27 7.08 9.20
N PRO A 179 -2.78 5.94 8.71
CA PRO A 179 -2.57 5.50 7.32
C PRO A 179 -3.26 6.43 6.32
N LEU A 180 -2.70 6.50 5.11
CA LEU A 180 -3.35 7.12 3.98
C LEU A 180 -4.46 6.21 3.46
N ILE A 181 -5.68 6.74 3.35
CA ILE A 181 -6.86 6.03 2.86
C ILE A 181 -7.27 6.57 1.50
N TYR A 182 -7.64 5.67 0.58
CA TYR A 182 -8.17 5.99 -0.74
C TYR A 182 -9.65 5.62 -0.82
N ASN A 183 -10.51 6.62 -1.02
CA ASN A 183 -11.94 6.45 -1.03
C ASN A 183 -12.54 7.14 -2.27
N PHE A 184 -13.05 6.36 -3.23
CA PHE A 184 -13.60 6.85 -4.50
C PHE A 184 -12.73 7.91 -5.19
N ARG A 185 -11.42 7.65 -5.30
CA ARG A 185 -10.38 8.51 -5.89
C ARG A 185 -10.06 9.78 -5.11
N HIS A 186 -10.38 9.82 -3.83
CA HIS A 186 -9.98 10.90 -2.92
C HIS A 186 -9.11 10.35 -1.80
N TYR A 187 -8.19 11.15 -1.30
CA TYR A 187 -7.32 10.82 -0.19
C TYR A 187 -7.90 11.29 1.13
N PHE A 188 -7.79 10.45 2.16
CA PHE A 188 -8.24 10.72 3.52
C PHE A 188 -7.22 10.20 4.52
N GLY A 189 -7.21 10.77 5.73
CA GLY A 189 -6.65 10.18 6.93
C GLY A 189 -7.75 9.53 7.76
N LEU A 190 -7.38 8.88 8.86
CA LEU A 190 -8.35 8.39 9.85
C LEU A 190 -8.91 9.56 10.66
N GLY A 191 -10.18 9.47 11.00
CA GLY A 191 -10.81 10.31 12.01
C GLY A 191 -10.46 9.86 13.45
N PRO A 192 -11.09 10.47 14.47
CA PRO A 192 -10.88 10.06 15.86
C PRO A 192 -11.31 8.62 16.09
N GLN A 193 -10.64 7.94 17.03
CA GLN A 193 -11.02 6.60 17.45
C GLN A 193 -12.45 6.58 17.96
N LEU A 194 -13.26 5.64 17.46
CA LEU A 194 -14.67 5.49 17.87
C LEU A 194 -14.86 4.44 18.95
N GLY A 195 -13.91 3.53 19.12
CA GLY A 195 -13.98 2.46 20.10
C GLY A 195 -12.84 1.46 19.94
N GLN A 196 -12.82 0.44 20.78
CA GLN A 196 -11.85 -0.64 20.76
C GLN A 196 -12.53 -1.96 20.43
N SER A 197 -11.96 -2.74 19.52
CA SER A 197 -12.44 -4.08 19.20
C SER A 197 -12.25 -5.03 20.40
N PHE A 198 -13.19 -5.98 20.61
CA PHE A 198 -13.05 -7.03 21.62
C PHE A 198 -11.82 -7.93 21.40
N ARG A 199 -11.24 -7.92 20.20
CA ARG A 199 -10.02 -8.66 19.83
C ARG A 199 -8.75 -7.82 19.97
N SER A 200 -8.85 -6.56 20.41
CA SER A 200 -7.67 -5.71 20.54
C SER A 200 -6.78 -6.22 21.67
N GLU A 201 -5.54 -6.52 21.34
CA GLU A 201 -4.48 -6.90 22.28
C GLU A 201 -3.51 -5.73 22.54
N THR A 202 -3.77 -4.58 21.91
CA THR A 202 -2.93 -3.38 22.13
C THR A 202 -3.05 -2.94 23.60
N PRO A 203 -1.93 -2.86 24.34
CA PRO A 203 -1.96 -2.39 25.72
C PRO A 203 -2.56 -0.97 25.79
N VAL A 204 -3.49 -0.78 26.73
CA VAL A 204 -3.98 0.57 27.05
C VAL A 204 -2.82 1.32 27.73
N VAL A 205 -2.24 2.30 27.05
CA VAL A 205 -1.29 3.22 27.69
C VAL A 205 -2.10 4.01 28.71
N GLY A 206 -1.94 3.69 29.98
CA GLY A 206 -2.67 4.33 31.06
C GLY A 206 -2.47 5.83 31.00
N VAL A 207 -3.55 6.59 30.90
CA VAL A 207 -3.54 8.00 31.28
C VAL A 207 -3.13 7.99 32.75
N ALA A 208 -1.90 8.44 33.02
CA ALA A 208 -1.46 8.65 34.41
C ALA A 208 -2.50 9.58 35.06
N GLY A 209 -3.31 9.01 35.93
CA GLY A 209 -4.32 9.77 36.65
C GLY A 209 -3.63 10.87 37.46
N ASN A 210 -4.11 12.08 37.27
CA ASN A 210 -3.87 13.17 38.21
C ASN A 210 -4.59 12.91 39.52
#